data_2f56df6fe1ccb184cbd7b360ac23de3d
#
_entry.id   2f56df6fe1ccb184cbd7b360ac23de3d
#
_cell.length_a   1.000
_cell.length_b   1.000
_cell.length_c   1.000
_cell.angle_alpha   90.00
_cell.angle_beta   90.00
_cell.angle_gamma   90.00
#
_symmetry.space_group_name_H-M   'P 1'
#
loop_
_entity.id
_entity.type
_entity.pdbx_description
1 polymer ?
#
loop_
_entity_poly.entity_id
_entity_poly.type
_entity_poly.pdbx_seq_one_letter_code
_entity_poly.pdbx_strand_id
1 'polypeptide(L)'
;HPYYCTTVKFVVDRGVSHELVRHRINAISQESTRYCRYDKGQMTFIIPSWVKVDQDTYYETDLEDVAYPEYLWFEQCVYTEKAYNELLELKWTPQQARSVLPNSLKTELYLTASRHQWKHIFEMRCGSGAHPQMKEVMIPLKEQFGL
;
A
#
# COMPACT_ATOMS: atom_id res chain seq x y z
N HIS A 1 30.87 -1.55 4.27
CA HIS A 1 31.27 -0.17 4.49
C HIS A 1 30.06 0.64 5.00
N PRO A 2 30.18 1.45 6.05
CA PRO A 2 29.03 2.14 6.68
C PRO A 2 28.32 3.15 5.76
N TYR A 3 28.92 3.49 4.64
CA TYR A 3 28.38 4.47 3.68
C TYR A 3 27.55 3.83 2.53
N TYR A 4 27.46 2.51 2.45
CA TYR A 4 26.61 1.88 1.45
C TYR A 4 25.15 1.97 1.88
N CYS A 5 24.34 2.58 1.05
CA CYS A 5 22.88 2.62 1.20
C CYS A 5 22.25 1.63 0.23
N THR A 6 21.20 0.98 0.66
CA THR A 6 20.36 0.12 -0.17
C THR A 6 19.02 0.79 -0.37
N THR A 7 18.57 0.83 -1.62
CA THR A 7 17.23 1.30 -1.97
C THR A 7 16.33 0.11 -2.22
N VAL A 8 15.17 0.11 -1.58
CA VAL A 8 14.12 -0.89 -1.79
C VAL A 8 12.88 -0.19 -2.33
N LYS A 9 12.32 -0.74 -3.40
CA LYS A 9 11.00 -0.35 -3.90
C LYS A 9 9.95 -1.20 -3.19
N PHE A 10 8.99 -0.56 -2.56
CA PHE A 10 7.80 -1.18 -1.99
C PHE A 10 6.59 -0.90 -2.87
N VAL A 11 5.83 -1.96 -3.15
CA VAL A 11 4.47 -1.88 -3.71
C VAL A 11 3.55 -2.39 -2.62
N VAL A 12 2.88 -1.48 -1.94
CA VAL A 12 2.12 -1.74 -0.70
C VAL A 12 0.87 -0.87 -0.65
N ASP A 13 0.04 -1.08 0.32
CA ASP A 13 -1.08 -0.19 0.60
C ASP A 13 -0.62 1.12 1.29
N ARG A 14 -1.52 2.07 1.36
CA ARG A 14 -1.23 3.34 2.00
C ARG A 14 -1.07 3.22 3.52
N GLY A 15 -1.74 2.27 4.17
CA GLY A 15 -1.57 1.99 5.59
C GLY A 15 -0.13 1.59 5.92
N VAL A 16 0.43 0.62 5.21
CA VAL A 16 1.83 0.19 5.33
C VAL A 16 2.78 1.34 5.01
N SER A 17 2.52 2.09 3.92
CA SER A 17 3.38 3.21 3.55
C SER A 17 3.40 4.31 4.62
N HIS A 18 2.29 4.61 5.27
CA HIS A 18 2.21 5.58 6.37
C HIS A 18 3.07 5.19 7.58
N GLU A 19 3.26 3.90 7.81
CA GLU A 19 4.17 3.42 8.84
C GLU A 19 5.64 3.47 8.40
N LEU A 20 5.93 3.18 7.12
CA LEU A 20 7.30 3.24 6.58
C LEU A 20 7.87 4.65 6.59
N VAL A 21 7.08 5.65 6.22
CA VAL A 21 7.53 7.05 6.21
C VAL A 21 7.78 7.64 7.61
N ARG A 22 7.43 6.92 8.67
CA ARG A 22 7.72 7.34 10.06
C ARG A 22 9.16 7.06 10.49
N HIS A 23 9.87 6.19 9.77
CA HIS A 23 11.30 6.01 10.02
C HIS A 23 12.07 7.24 9.57
N ARG A 24 13.04 7.64 10.41
CA ARG A 24 13.94 8.78 10.13
C ARG A 24 15.32 8.26 9.74
N ILE A 25 16.20 9.16 9.31
CA ILE A 25 17.57 8.84 8.86
C ILE A 25 17.53 7.93 7.61
N ASN A 26 16.64 8.27 6.69
CA ASN A 26 16.52 7.63 5.38
C ASN A 26 16.07 8.66 4.33
N ALA A 27 16.09 8.26 3.06
CA ALA A 27 15.46 9.01 1.97
C ALA A 27 14.24 8.23 1.48
N ILE A 28 13.12 8.92 1.32
CA ILE A 28 11.87 8.32 0.82
C ILE A 28 11.37 9.14 -0.37
N SER A 29 11.00 8.42 -1.44
CA SER A 29 10.23 8.94 -2.56
C SER A 29 8.98 8.09 -2.72
N GLN A 30 7.81 8.71 -2.74
CA GLN A 30 6.52 8.02 -2.81
C GLN A 30 5.62 8.65 -3.87
N GLU A 31 4.85 7.80 -4.54
CA GLU A 31 3.77 8.20 -5.42
C GLU A 31 2.78 9.13 -4.71
N SER A 32 2.45 10.24 -5.35
CA SER A 32 1.60 11.27 -4.75
C SER A 32 0.19 11.23 -5.31
N THR A 33 -0.80 10.99 -4.46
CA THR A 33 -2.23 11.07 -4.80
C THR A 33 -2.71 12.48 -5.14
N ARG A 34 -1.87 13.51 -5.03
CA ARG A 34 -2.18 14.87 -5.48
C ARG A 34 -2.05 15.02 -6.99
N TYR A 35 -1.13 14.27 -7.60
CA TYR A 35 -0.76 14.39 -9.01
C TYR A 35 -1.08 13.14 -9.82
N CYS A 36 -1.03 11.96 -9.20
CA CYS A 36 -1.43 10.72 -9.86
C CYS A 36 -2.95 10.69 -10.01
N ARG A 37 -3.40 10.34 -11.21
CA ARG A 37 -4.81 10.10 -11.53
C ARG A 37 -5.03 8.61 -11.69
N TYR A 38 -6.15 8.13 -11.19
CA TYR A 38 -6.54 6.72 -11.21
C TYR A 38 -7.72 6.45 -12.16
N ASP A 39 -8.03 7.40 -13.05
CA ASP A 39 -9.16 7.38 -13.98
C ASP A 39 -8.85 6.74 -15.36
N LYS A 40 -7.59 6.37 -15.60
CA LYS A 40 -7.15 5.77 -16.88
C LYS A 40 -7.09 4.25 -16.87
N GLY A 41 -7.72 3.61 -15.94
CA GLY A 41 -7.74 2.16 -15.75
C GLY A 41 -8.44 1.83 -14.45
N GLN A 42 -8.47 0.55 -14.12
CA GLN A 42 -9.01 0.11 -12.85
C GLN A 42 -8.09 0.53 -11.70
N MET A 43 -8.69 0.99 -10.63
CA MET A 43 -7.96 1.31 -9.41
C MET A 43 -7.41 0.01 -8.80
N THR A 44 -6.16 0.05 -8.35
CA THR A 44 -5.53 -1.14 -7.76
C THR A 44 -5.54 -1.02 -6.24
N PHE A 45 -6.00 -2.08 -5.58
CA PHE A 45 -6.01 -2.22 -4.14
C PHE A 45 -5.12 -3.37 -3.70
N ILE A 46 -4.46 -3.25 -2.57
CA ILE A 46 -3.68 -4.33 -1.98
C ILE A 46 -4.62 -5.18 -1.13
N ILE A 47 -4.72 -6.46 -1.46
CA ILE A 47 -5.52 -7.43 -0.71
C ILE A 47 -4.84 -7.69 0.64
N PRO A 48 -5.50 -7.41 1.78
CA PRO A 48 -4.93 -7.74 3.09
C PRO A 48 -4.75 -9.25 3.26
N SER A 49 -3.72 -9.67 3.99
CA SER A 49 -3.37 -11.09 4.17
C SER A 49 -4.46 -11.95 4.83
N TRP A 50 -5.43 -11.33 5.47
CA TRP A 50 -6.60 -12.00 6.07
C TRP A 50 -7.82 -12.06 5.14
N VAL A 51 -7.80 -11.39 4.00
CA VAL A 51 -8.83 -11.49 2.95
C VAL A 51 -8.45 -12.65 2.03
N LYS A 52 -9.28 -13.69 1.98
CA LYS A 52 -8.99 -14.97 1.31
C LYS A 52 -9.54 -14.99 -0.12
N VAL A 53 -8.95 -14.16 -0.97
CA VAL A 53 -9.26 -14.08 -2.40
C VAL A 53 -7.99 -14.05 -3.21
N ASP A 54 -8.04 -14.55 -4.43
CA ASP A 54 -6.90 -14.55 -5.34
C ASP A 54 -6.66 -13.15 -5.91
N GLN A 55 -5.43 -12.90 -6.35
CA GLN A 55 -5.08 -11.68 -7.06
C GLN A 55 -5.66 -11.73 -8.47
N ASP A 56 -6.60 -10.84 -8.76
CA ASP A 56 -7.20 -10.72 -10.10
C ASP A 56 -7.81 -9.32 -10.29
N THR A 57 -8.46 -9.14 -11.43
CA THR A 57 -9.35 -8.02 -11.72
C THR A 57 -10.78 -8.44 -11.37
N TYR A 58 -11.38 -7.75 -10.42
CA TYR A 58 -12.72 -8.04 -9.94
C TYR A 58 -13.73 -7.01 -10.40
N TYR A 59 -14.91 -7.48 -10.77
CA TYR A 59 -16.08 -6.67 -11.06
C TYR A 59 -17.15 -6.89 -9.99
N GLU A 60 -18.12 -6.01 -9.91
CA GLU A 60 -19.21 -6.08 -8.92
C GLU A 60 -19.98 -7.42 -8.98
N THR A 61 -20.06 -8.02 -10.16
CA THR A 61 -20.72 -9.33 -10.40
C THR A 61 -19.93 -10.53 -9.89
N ASP A 62 -18.65 -10.38 -9.59
CA ASP A 62 -17.76 -11.49 -9.19
C ASP A 62 -17.84 -11.77 -7.67
N LEU A 63 -18.69 -11.03 -6.94
CA LEU A 63 -18.75 -11.05 -5.49
C LEU A 63 -19.81 -12.01 -4.90
N GLU A 64 -20.53 -12.76 -5.74
CA GLU A 64 -21.68 -13.59 -5.30
C GLU A 64 -21.29 -14.73 -4.36
N ASP A 65 -20.07 -15.29 -4.51
CA ASP A 65 -19.58 -16.42 -3.72
C ASP A 65 -18.52 -16.06 -2.66
N VAL A 66 -18.35 -14.79 -2.38
CA VAL A 66 -17.35 -14.29 -1.41
C VAL A 66 -17.96 -14.23 -0.01
N ALA A 67 -17.21 -14.65 1.02
CA ALA A 67 -17.66 -14.56 2.40
C ALA A 67 -17.97 -13.09 2.79
N TYR A 68 -18.94 -12.89 3.69
CA TYR A 68 -19.51 -11.57 3.98
C TYR A 68 -18.48 -10.50 4.42
N PRO A 69 -17.46 -10.79 5.25
CA PRO A 69 -16.43 -9.80 5.59
C PRO A 69 -15.59 -9.36 4.39
N GLU A 70 -15.22 -10.31 3.53
CA GLU A 70 -14.49 -10.05 2.29
C GLU A 70 -15.36 -9.29 1.29
N TYR A 71 -16.64 -9.64 1.18
CA TYR A 71 -17.61 -8.91 0.37
C TYR A 71 -17.68 -7.43 0.76
N LEU A 72 -17.78 -7.10 2.05
CA LEU A 72 -17.80 -5.73 2.53
C LEU A 72 -16.52 -4.95 2.16
N TRP A 73 -15.37 -5.60 2.21
CA TRP A 73 -14.11 -5.00 1.82
C TRP A 73 -14.08 -4.70 0.31
N PHE A 74 -14.50 -5.65 -0.52
CA PHE A 74 -14.61 -5.47 -1.97
C PHE A 74 -15.60 -4.37 -2.34
N GLU A 75 -16.79 -4.44 -1.78
CA GLU A 75 -17.84 -3.44 -2.02
C GLU A 75 -17.31 -2.03 -1.75
N GLN A 76 -16.59 -1.84 -0.64
CA GLN A 76 -15.98 -0.55 -0.31
C GLN A 76 -14.92 -0.13 -1.36
N CYS A 77 -14.13 -1.05 -1.89
CA CYS A 77 -13.16 -0.76 -2.94
C CYS A 77 -13.87 -0.31 -4.23
N VAL A 78 -14.91 -1.02 -4.66
CA VAL A 78 -15.73 -0.68 -5.84
C VAL A 78 -16.40 0.69 -5.67
N TYR A 79 -17.02 0.96 -4.54
CA TYR A 79 -17.62 2.28 -4.26
C TYR A 79 -16.60 3.40 -4.26
N THR A 80 -15.42 3.16 -3.73
CA THR A 80 -14.33 4.14 -3.75
C THR A 80 -13.92 4.51 -5.17
N GLU A 81 -13.75 3.52 -6.03
CA GLU A 81 -13.38 3.75 -7.44
C GLU A 81 -14.47 4.54 -8.17
N LYS A 82 -15.73 4.14 -8.01
CA LYS A 82 -16.89 4.87 -8.57
C LYS A 82 -16.92 6.32 -8.07
N ALA A 83 -16.86 6.53 -6.77
CA ALA A 83 -16.90 7.86 -6.17
C ALA A 83 -15.74 8.75 -6.62
N TYR A 84 -14.52 8.22 -6.70
CA TYR A 84 -13.36 8.96 -7.17
C TYR A 84 -13.53 9.42 -8.62
N ASN A 85 -13.95 8.51 -9.52
CA ASN A 85 -14.17 8.81 -10.92
C ASN A 85 -15.27 9.85 -11.12
N GLU A 86 -16.39 9.70 -10.42
CA GLU A 86 -17.52 10.67 -10.47
C GLU A 86 -17.08 12.06 -9.99
N LEU A 87 -16.31 12.16 -8.92
CA LEU A 87 -15.75 13.44 -8.46
C LEU A 87 -14.87 14.11 -9.52
N LEU A 88 -14.07 13.33 -10.26
CA LEU A 88 -13.27 13.88 -11.38
C LEU A 88 -14.14 14.35 -12.54
N GLU A 89 -15.23 13.63 -12.88
CA GLU A 89 -16.19 14.04 -13.88
C GLU A 89 -16.89 15.36 -13.48
N LEU A 90 -17.18 15.51 -12.20
CA LEU A 90 -17.72 16.74 -11.59
C LEU A 90 -16.66 17.85 -11.45
N LYS A 91 -15.49 17.69 -12.10
CA LYS A 91 -14.41 18.68 -12.17
C LYS A 91 -13.64 18.89 -10.87
N TRP A 92 -13.74 17.98 -9.93
CA TRP A 92 -12.79 17.98 -8.82
C TRP A 92 -11.37 17.66 -9.32
N THR A 93 -10.40 18.31 -8.73
CA THR A 93 -8.98 17.97 -9.00
C THR A 93 -8.60 16.67 -8.30
N PRO A 94 -7.56 15.94 -8.78
CA PRO A 94 -7.09 14.74 -8.09
C PRO A 94 -6.78 14.97 -6.59
N GLN A 95 -6.23 16.14 -6.26
CA GLN A 95 -5.94 16.48 -4.85
C GLN A 95 -7.19 16.70 -3.99
N GLN A 96 -8.35 16.95 -4.59
CA GLN A 96 -9.66 17.01 -3.90
C GLN A 96 -10.28 15.60 -3.87
N ALA A 97 -10.37 14.94 -5.02
CA ALA A 97 -10.99 13.63 -5.16
C ALA A 97 -10.30 12.54 -4.30
N ARG A 98 -8.99 12.64 -4.06
CA ARG A 98 -8.26 11.70 -3.19
C ARG A 98 -8.82 11.58 -1.76
N SER A 99 -9.68 12.48 -1.33
CA SER A 99 -10.29 12.44 0.01
C SER A 99 -11.14 11.20 0.26
N VAL A 100 -11.60 10.52 -0.80
CA VAL A 100 -12.38 9.27 -0.70
C VAL A 100 -11.51 8.01 -0.77
N LEU A 101 -10.19 8.13 -1.00
CA LEU A 101 -9.31 6.98 -1.19
C LEU A 101 -9.02 6.27 0.14
N PRO A 102 -9.18 4.93 0.21
CA PRO A 102 -8.96 4.15 1.42
C PRO A 102 -7.48 3.83 1.64
N ASN A 103 -7.17 3.32 2.83
CA ASN A 103 -5.83 2.82 3.14
C ASN A 103 -5.40 1.63 2.27
N SER A 104 -6.34 0.82 1.80
CA SER A 104 -6.05 -0.32 0.92
C SER A 104 -5.59 0.06 -0.49
N LEU A 105 -5.70 1.34 -0.89
CA LEU A 105 -5.19 1.78 -2.19
C LEU A 105 -3.70 1.46 -2.33
N LYS A 106 -3.33 0.81 -3.43
CA LYS A 106 -1.93 0.54 -3.80
C LYS A 106 -1.15 1.85 -3.90
N THR A 107 0.06 1.84 -3.39
CA THR A 107 1.04 2.90 -3.60
C THR A 107 2.43 2.31 -3.85
N GLU A 108 3.30 3.09 -4.45
CA GLU A 108 4.70 2.75 -4.63
C GLU A 108 5.56 3.75 -3.88
N LEU A 109 6.54 3.23 -3.15
CA LEU A 109 7.54 4.06 -2.49
C LEU A 109 8.93 3.44 -2.60
N TYR A 110 9.93 4.29 -2.69
CA TYR A 110 11.34 3.92 -2.60
C TYR A 110 11.89 4.39 -1.26
N LEU A 111 12.50 3.48 -0.51
CA LEU A 111 13.16 3.78 0.74
C LEU A 111 14.64 3.45 0.61
N THR A 112 15.48 4.45 0.80
CA THR A 112 16.94 4.34 0.78
C THR A 112 17.50 4.56 2.16
N ALA A 113 18.21 3.57 2.69
CA ALA A 113 18.81 3.63 4.02
C ALA A 113 20.14 2.88 4.08
N SER A 114 20.97 3.24 5.06
CA SER A 114 22.18 2.47 5.37
C SER A 114 21.83 1.09 5.93
N ARG A 115 22.78 0.13 5.86
CA ARG A 115 22.58 -1.21 6.44
C ARG A 115 22.25 -1.15 7.94
N HIS A 116 22.86 -0.22 8.65
CA HIS A 116 22.55 0.00 10.08
C HIS A 116 21.10 0.43 10.29
N GLN A 117 20.63 1.36 9.48
CA GLN A 117 19.23 1.84 9.55
C GLN A 117 18.24 0.76 9.13
N TRP A 118 18.56 -0.06 8.11
CA TRP A 118 17.75 -1.20 7.73
C TRP A 118 17.60 -2.21 8.88
N LYS A 119 18.68 -2.48 9.62
CA LYS A 119 18.63 -3.35 10.80
C LYS A 119 17.61 -2.83 11.82
N HIS A 120 17.67 -1.54 12.14
CA HIS A 120 16.69 -0.89 13.03
C HIS A 120 15.26 -0.97 12.49
N ILE A 121 15.04 -0.74 11.20
CA ILE A 121 13.72 -0.85 10.56
C ILE A 121 13.18 -2.28 10.72
N PHE A 122 13.99 -3.30 10.48
CA PHE A 122 13.59 -4.70 10.64
C PHE A 122 13.28 -5.07 12.10
N GLU A 123 14.06 -4.58 13.07
CA GLU A 123 13.77 -4.76 14.49
C GLU A 123 12.38 -4.25 14.86
N MET A 124 12.01 -3.08 14.33
CA MET A 124 10.70 -2.46 14.60
C MET A 124 9.56 -3.10 13.80
N ARG A 125 9.80 -3.54 12.57
CA ARG A 125 8.74 -3.93 11.61
C ARG A 125 8.57 -5.43 11.41
N CYS A 126 9.48 -6.25 11.94
CA CYS A 126 9.33 -7.72 11.99
C CYS A 126 8.91 -8.22 13.38
N GLY A 127 8.88 -7.38 14.40
CA GLY A 127 8.52 -7.73 15.78
C GLY A 127 7.05 -8.15 15.95
N SER A 128 6.72 -8.73 17.10
CA SER A 128 5.37 -9.25 17.39
C SER A 128 4.27 -8.18 17.29
N GLY A 129 4.57 -6.95 17.67
CA GLY A 129 3.64 -5.81 17.61
C GLY A 129 3.50 -5.14 16.25
N ALA A 130 4.23 -5.57 15.21
CA ALA A 130 4.11 -5.00 13.89
C ALA A 130 2.83 -5.47 13.18
N HIS A 131 2.24 -4.59 12.36
CA HIS A 131 1.04 -4.90 11.58
C HIS A 131 1.25 -6.11 10.67
N PRO A 132 0.26 -7.02 10.50
CA PRO A 132 0.42 -8.22 9.67
C PRO A 132 0.91 -7.95 8.25
N GLN A 133 0.31 -6.99 7.54
CA GLN A 133 0.75 -6.61 6.18
C GLN A 133 2.17 -6.04 6.15
N MET A 134 2.62 -5.37 7.21
CA MET A 134 4.01 -4.92 7.34
C MET A 134 4.96 -6.12 7.45
N LYS A 135 4.62 -7.12 8.27
CA LYS A 135 5.41 -8.34 8.42
C LYS A 135 5.51 -9.13 7.13
N GLU A 136 4.43 -9.19 6.35
CA GLU A 136 4.34 -9.88 5.08
C GLU A 136 5.43 -9.42 4.10
N VAL A 137 5.73 -8.13 4.07
CA VAL A 137 6.78 -7.58 3.21
C VAL A 137 8.15 -7.50 3.88
N MET A 138 8.21 -7.27 5.20
CA MET A 138 9.47 -7.02 5.90
C MET A 138 10.21 -8.29 6.31
N ILE A 139 9.52 -9.38 6.62
CA ILE A 139 10.18 -10.63 7.01
C ILE A 139 10.97 -11.22 5.84
N PRO A 140 10.39 -11.43 4.65
CA PRO A 140 11.14 -11.91 3.49
C PRO A 140 12.28 -10.95 3.08
N LEU A 141 12.04 -9.64 3.18
CA LEU A 141 13.06 -8.65 2.86
C LEU A 141 14.25 -8.73 3.83
N LYS A 142 14.00 -8.90 5.13
CA LYS A 142 15.06 -9.09 6.14
C LYS A 142 15.93 -10.31 5.82
N GLU A 143 15.32 -11.42 5.41
CA GLU A 143 16.03 -12.63 5.00
C GLU A 143 16.95 -12.36 3.79
N GLN A 144 16.48 -11.61 2.79
CA GLN A 144 17.29 -11.20 1.63
C GLN A 144 18.49 -10.33 2.03
N PHE A 145 18.37 -9.55 3.10
CA PHE A 145 19.48 -8.76 3.65
C PHE A 145 20.49 -9.62 4.44
N GLY A 146 20.19 -10.89 4.72
CA GLY A 146 20.99 -11.75 5.60
C GLY A 146 21.04 -11.23 7.04
N LEU A 147 19.92 -10.79 7.58
CA LEU A 147 19.76 -10.19 8.90
C LEU A 147 18.75 -10.96 9.76
#